data_eedd35aabf5566545e469db0575cf42c
#
_entry.id   eedd35aabf5566545e469db0575cf42c
#
_cell.length_a   1.000
_cell.length_b   1.000
_cell.length_c   1.000
_cell.angle_alpha   90.00
_cell.angle_beta   90.00
_cell.angle_gamma   90.00
#
_symmetry.space_group_name_H-M   'P 1'
#
loop_
_entity.id
_entity.type
_entity.pdbx_description
1 polymer ?
#
loop_
_entity_poly.entity_id
_entity_poly.type
_entity_poly.pdbx_seq_one_letter_code
_entity_poly.pdbx_strand_id
1 'polypeptide(L)'
;SRLLLSCQSAGESVALLQSNKSCSAMNYMVADKDGDLVDIEVGSDSIALRKPPSETSHLLHTNCYLDAGLAGGTVDENTVCLRLGTARSLYRELPPGNAEEITAILSDHTGGICVHRDGAATIVSFVAEIHRGNFHVITGNPCQGSPETIDLLQDT
;
A
#
# COMPACT_ATOMS: atom_id res chain seq x y z
N SER A 1 9.00 10.17 6.61
CA SER A 1 8.49 8.79 6.81
C SER A 1 8.74 8.27 8.23
N ARG A 2 9.96 8.40 8.78
CA ARG A 2 10.30 7.83 10.08
C ARG A 2 9.40 8.34 11.23
N LEU A 3 8.99 9.60 11.18
CA LEU A 3 8.09 10.20 12.18
C LEU A 3 6.68 9.55 12.16
N LEU A 4 6.24 9.03 11.03
CA LEU A 4 4.94 8.32 10.95
C LEU A 4 4.91 7.07 11.81
N LEU A 5 6.05 6.40 12.01
CA LEU A 5 6.17 5.22 12.86
C LEU A 5 6.00 5.51 14.35
N SER A 6 6.05 6.78 14.77
CA SER A 6 5.79 7.19 16.15
C SER A 6 4.34 7.62 16.40
N CYS A 7 3.52 7.70 15.35
CA CYS A 7 2.10 8.02 15.48
C CYS A 7 1.34 6.83 16.10
N GLN A 8 0.36 7.12 16.95
CA GLN A 8 -0.44 6.13 17.64
C GLN A 8 -1.73 5.79 16.88
N SER A 9 -2.10 6.59 15.86
CA SER A 9 -3.29 6.40 15.06
C SER A 9 -3.11 6.91 13.62
N ALA A 10 -3.99 6.45 12.73
CA ALA A 10 -4.07 6.96 11.36
C ALA A 10 -4.35 8.47 11.34
N GLY A 11 -5.20 8.96 12.26
CA GLY A 11 -5.50 10.38 12.41
C GLY A 11 -4.28 11.24 12.77
N GLU A 12 -3.41 10.76 13.68
CA GLU A 12 -2.15 11.45 14.00
C GLU A 12 -1.20 11.50 12.80
N SER A 13 -1.14 10.43 12.01
CA SER A 13 -0.34 10.38 10.79
C SER A 13 -0.79 11.42 9.77
N VAL A 14 -2.11 11.59 9.60
CA VAL A 14 -2.69 12.64 8.75
C VAL A 14 -2.32 14.02 9.26
N ALA A 15 -2.53 14.30 10.54
CA ALA A 15 -2.20 15.61 11.16
C ALA A 15 -0.71 15.94 11.04
N LEU A 16 0.15 14.94 11.24
CA LEU A 16 1.60 15.10 11.07
C LEU A 16 1.97 15.50 9.64
N LEU A 17 1.40 14.84 8.63
CA LEU A 17 1.67 15.14 7.22
C LEU A 17 1.08 16.48 6.79
N GLN A 18 -0.09 16.86 7.31
CA GLN A 18 -0.69 18.18 7.06
C GLN A 18 0.13 19.34 7.64
N SER A 19 0.77 19.13 8.78
CA SER A 19 1.58 20.15 9.46
C SER A 19 3.00 20.27 8.91
N ASN A 20 3.46 19.31 8.10
CA ASN A 20 4.81 19.27 7.57
C ASN A 20 4.81 19.23 6.04
N LYS A 21 5.50 20.20 5.43
CA LYS A 21 5.70 20.17 3.98
C LYS A 21 6.58 18.99 3.57
N SER A 22 6.16 18.29 2.55
CA SER A 22 6.98 17.23 1.94
C SER A 22 7.92 17.82 0.88
N CYS A 23 9.13 17.26 0.81
CA CYS A 23 10.10 17.62 -0.24
C CYS A 23 9.93 16.78 -1.51
N SER A 24 9.05 15.79 -1.50
CA SER A 24 8.87 14.84 -2.61
C SER A 24 7.44 14.32 -2.68
N ALA A 25 7.02 13.98 -3.87
CA ALA A 25 5.79 13.24 -4.12
C ALA A 25 5.87 11.87 -3.46
N MET A 26 4.91 11.53 -2.61
CA MET A 26 4.87 10.26 -1.87
C MET A 26 3.42 9.80 -1.72
N ASN A 27 3.26 8.51 -1.56
CA ASN A 27 2.03 7.92 -1.08
C ASN A 27 2.30 7.18 0.24
N TYR A 28 1.39 7.33 1.18
CA TYR A 28 1.41 6.61 2.45
C TYR A 28 0.06 5.91 2.65
N MET A 29 0.07 4.61 2.68
CA MET A 29 -1.08 3.84 3.12
C MET A 29 -0.88 3.50 4.60
N VAL A 30 -1.77 4.01 5.44
CA VAL A 30 -1.67 3.90 6.90
C VAL A 30 -2.87 3.12 7.41
N ALA A 31 -2.57 2.10 8.21
CA ALA A 31 -3.56 1.36 8.97
C ALA A 31 -3.14 1.35 10.44
N ASP A 32 -4.09 1.41 11.35
CA ASP A 32 -3.83 1.32 12.78
C ASP A 32 -4.50 0.11 13.44
N LYS A 33 -4.20 -0.11 14.71
CA LYS A 33 -4.73 -1.23 15.49
C LYS A 33 -6.25 -1.19 15.71
N ASP A 34 -6.85 -0.03 15.57
CA ASP A 34 -8.29 0.18 15.78
C ASP A 34 -9.08 -0.06 14.48
N GLY A 35 -8.36 -0.34 13.37
CA GLY A 35 -8.91 -0.68 12.06
C GLY A 35 -9.14 0.53 11.16
N ASP A 36 -8.70 1.71 11.57
CA ASP A 36 -8.71 2.87 10.68
C ASP A 36 -7.69 2.70 9.56
N LEU A 37 -8.15 2.96 8.33
CA LEU A 37 -7.34 2.84 7.11
C LEU A 37 -7.47 4.13 6.30
N VAL A 38 -6.33 4.70 5.91
CA VAL A 38 -6.26 5.89 5.08
C VAL A 38 -5.12 5.80 4.08
N ASP A 39 -5.39 6.20 2.86
CA ASP A 39 -4.43 6.42 1.80
C ASP A 39 -4.16 7.93 1.70
N ILE A 40 -2.90 8.34 1.81
CA ILE A 40 -2.47 9.73 1.89
C ILE A 40 -1.54 10.00 0.71
N GLU A 41 -2.05 10.64 -0.31
CA GLU A 41 -1.25 11.13 -1.43
C GLU A 41 -0.66 12.49 -1.10
N VAL A 42 0.65 12.61 -1.18
CA VAL A 42 1.38 13.82 -0.80
C VAL A 42 2.00 14.45 -2.06
N GLY A 43 1.59 15.66 -2.36
CA GLY A 43 2.18 16.52 -3.38
C GLY A 43 3.17 17.53 -2.78
N SER A 44 3.62 18.49 -3.59
CA SER A 44 4.54 19.54 -3.16
C SER A 44 3.92 20.50 -2.12
N ASP A 45 2.65 20.84 -2.28
CA ASP A 45 1.99 21.89 -1.53
C ASP A 45 0.67 21.44 -0.89
N SER A 46 0.21 20.25 -1.17
CA SER A 46 -1.06 19.71 -0.69
C SER A 46 -1.01 18.21 -0.49
N ILE A 47 -1.96 17.71 0.29
CA ILE A 47 -2.20 16.28 0.44
C ILE A 47 -3.65 15.96 0.08
N ALA A 48 -3.88 14.77 -0.42
CA ALA A 48 -5.21 14.22 -0.64
C ALA A 48 -5.40 12.98 0.23
N LEU A 49 -6.59 12.81 0.78
CA LEU A 49 -6.94 11.71 1.68
C LEU A 49 -8.01 10.85 1.03
N ARG A 50 -7.79 9.54 1.03
CA ARG A 50 -8.75 8.57 0.56
C ARG A 50 -9.00 7.54 1.66
N LYS A 51 -10.27 7.32 1.96
CA LYS A 51 -10.72 6.26 2.87
C LYS A 51 -11.40 5.16 2.06
N PRO A 52 -11.49 3.94 2.60
CA PRO A 52 -12.29 2.90 1.95
C PRO A 52 -13.72 3.41 1.73
N PRO A 53 -14.33 3.16 0.57
CA PRO A 53 -15.77 3.35 0.38
C PRO A 53 -16.54 2.57 1.45
N SER A 54 -17.73 3.05 1.83
CA SER A 54 -18.57 2.43 2.88
C SER A 54 -18.89 0.95 2.63
N GLU A 55 -18.88 0.55 1.36
CA GLU A 55 -19.21 -0.81 0.93
C GLU A 55 -17.97 -1.72 0.84
N THR A 56 -16.77 -1.18 1.08
CA THR A 56 -15.52 -1.92 0.99
C THR A 56 -14.65 -1.69 2.23
N SER A 57 -13.84 -2.67 2.57
CA SER A 57 -12.91 -2.60 3.70
C SER A 57 -11.44 -2.54 3.26
N HIS A 58 -11.18 -2.13 2.01
CA HIS A 58 -9.84 -2.14 1.47
C HIS A 58 -9.51 -0.87 0.68
N LEU A 59 -8.23 -0.58 0.57
CA LEU A 59 -7.65 0.41 -0.33
C LEU A 59 -6.56 -0.25 -1.17
N LEU A 60 -6.44 0.19 -2.42
CA LEU A 60 -5.38 -0.20 -3.33
C LEU A 60 -4.75 1.07 -3.91
N HIS A 61 -3.42 1.10 -3.93
CA HIS A 61 -2.66 2.18 -4.51
C HIS A 61 -1.41 1.66 -5.25
N THR A 62 -0.91 2.46 -6.17
CA THR A 62 0.33 2.22 -6.91
C THR A 62 1.14 3.53 -7.01
N ASN A 63 1.98 3.68 -8.02
CA ASN A 63 2.85 4.85 -8.17
C ASN A 63 2.20 6.07 -8.85
N CYS A 64 0.89 6.03 -9.14
CA CYS A 64 0.18 7.11 -9.81
C CYS A 64 -0.75 7.82 -8.84
N TYR A 65 -0.81 9.14 -8.88
CA TYR A 65 -1.82 9.88 -8.14
C TYR A 65 -3.23 9.50 -8.58
N LEU A 66 -4.11 9.31 -7.62
CA LEU A 66 -5.53 9.03 -7.82
C LEU A 66 -6.40 10.25 -7.53
N ASP A 67 -5.85 11.24 -6.82
CA ASP A 67 -6.51 12.55 -6.64
C ASP A 67 -6.31 13.43 -7.89
N ALA A 68 -7.40 13.95 -8.44
CA ALA A 68 -7.38 14.75 -9.67
C ALA A 68 -6.58 16.07 -9.52
N GLY A 69 -6.61 16.66 -8.32
CA GLY A 69 -5.86 17.89 -8.03
C GLY A 69 -4.34 17.65 -8.05
N LEU A 70 -3.90 16.55 -7.46
CA LEU A 70 -2.49 16.17 -7.43
C LEU A 70 -2.01 15.63 -8.78
N ALA A 71 -2.87 14.94 -9.52
CA ALA A 71 -2.57 14.43 -10.87
C ALA A 71 -2.52 15.53 -11.95
N GLY A 72 -3.02 16.72 -11.65
CA GLY A 72 -3.10 17.82 -12.60
C GLY A 72 -4.21 17.68 -13.65
N GLY A 73 -5.22 16.85 -13.40
CA GLY A 73 -6.34 16.62 -14.30
C GLY A 73 -7.21 15.44 -13.91
N THR A 74 -8.13 15.06 -14.80
CA THR A 74 -9.03 13.92 -14.58
C THR A 74 -8.24 12.61 -14.48
N VAL A 75 -8.53 11.82 -13.46
CA VAL A 75 -7.94 10.50 -13.25
C VAL A 75 -9.01 9.44 -13.51
N ASP A 76 -8.78 8.58 -14.49
CA ASP A 76 -9.51 7.34 -14.64
C ASP A 76 -8.74 6.22 -13.92
N GLU A 77 -9.21 5.86 -12.75
CA GLU A 77 -8.55 4.86 -11.89
C GLU A 77 -8.43 3.46 -12.52
N ASN A 78 -9.17 3.19 -13.59
CA ASN A 78 -9.08 1.91 -14.30
C ASN A 78 -7.96 1.89 -15.35
N THR A 79 -7.57 3.06 -15.84
CA THR A 79 -6.59 3.20 -16.93
C THR A 79 -5.32 3.91 -16.52
N VAL A 80 -5.32 4.66 -15.42
CA VAL A 80 -4.17 5.43 -14.93
C VAL A 80 -2.93 4.57 -14.68
N CYS A 81 -3.13 3.33 -14.28
CA CYS A 81 -2.04 2.39 -14.02
C CYS A 81 -2.51 0.94 -14.22
N LEU A 82 -1.89 0.26 -15.19
CA LEU A 82 -2.18 -1.16 -15.46
C LEU A 82 -2.08 -2.03 -14.19
N ARG A 83 -1.05 -1.78 -13.37
CA ARG A 83 -0.83 -2.51 -12.12
C ARG A 83 -2.00 -2.35 -11.14
N LEU A 84 -2.54 -1.14 -11.01
CA LEU A 84 -3.70 -0.88 -10.15
C LEU A 84 -4.95 -1.59 -10.67
N GLY A 85 -5.19 -1.53 -11.99
CA GLY A 85 -6.31 -2.22 -12.62
C GLY A 85 -6.24 -3.73 -12.41
N THR A 86 -5.06 -4.31 -12.57
CA THR A 86 -4.83 -5.74 -12.31
C THR A 86 -5.06 -6.10 -10.85
N ALA A 87 -4.48 -5.35 -9.91
CA ALA A 87 -4.67 -5.60 -8.47
C ALA A 87 -6.15 -5.55 -8.07
N ARG A 88 -6.91 -4.60 -8.63
CA ARG A 88 -8.37 -4.50 -8.41
C ARG A 88 -9.13 -5.70 -8.95
N SER A 89 -8.76 -6.18 -10.13
CA SER A 89 -9.40 -7.36 -10.73
C SER A 89 -9.14 -8.60 -9.88
N LEU A 90 -7.89 -8.85 -9.52
CA LEU A 90 -7.50 -9.99 -8.68
C LEU A 90 -8.20 -9.94 -7.31
N TYR A 91 -8.22 -8.78 -6.67
CA TYR A 91 -8.91 -8.61 -5.39
C TYR A 91 -10.42 -8.86 -5.50
N ARG A 92 -11.04 -8.44 -6.61
CA ARG A 92 -12.49 -8.63 -6.85
C ARG A 92 -12.83 -10.09 -7.12
N GLU A 93 -11.98 -10.81 -7.85
CA GLU A 93 -12.16 -12.21 -8.19
C GLU A 93 -11.97 -13.11 -6.97
N LEU A 94 -10.98 -12.82 -6.16
CA LEU A 94 -10.63 -13.55 -4.94
C LEU A 94 -10.20 -12.60 -3.83
N PRO A 95 -11.16 -12.03 -3.07
CA PRO A 95 -10.80 -11.17 -1.94
C PRO A 95 -9.94 -11.93 -0.93
N PRO A 96 -8.72 -11.46 -0.64
CA PRO A 96 -7.82 -12.19 0.24
C PRO A 96 -8.30 -12.13 1.71
N GLY A 97 -8.29 -13.29 2.37
CA GLY A 97 -8.61 -13.43 3.79
C GLY A 97 -7.38 -13.70 4.68
N ASN A 98 -6.20 -13.84 4.10
CA ASN A 98 -4.96 -14.14 4.83
C ASN A 98 -3.72 -13.64 4.07
N ALA A 99 -2.55 -13.71 4.74
CA ALA A 99 -1.28 -13.24 4.20
C ALA A 99 -0.82 -14.00 2.94
N GLU A 100 -1.13 -15.30 2.84
CA GLU A 100 -0.76 -16.12 1.69
C GLU A 100 -1.52 -15.68 0.43
N GLU A 101 -2.80 -15.40 0.53
CA GLU A 101 -3.63 -14.93 -0.57
C GLU A 101 -3.22 -13.51 -1.02
N ILE A 102 -2.84 -12.63 -0.08
CA ILE A 102 -2.24 -11.33 -0.43
C ILE A 102 -0.92 -11.53 -1.16
N THR A 103 -0.08 -12.45 -0.70
CA THR A 103 1.21 -12.79 -1.34
C THR A 103 0.98 -13.31 -2.76
N ALA A 104 -0.08 -14.06 -3.02
CA ALA A 104 -0.43 -14.51 -4.36
C ALA A 104 -0.73 -13.32 -5.31
N ILE A 105 -1.45 -12.30 -4.84
CA ILE A 105 -1.67 -11.07 -5.60
C ILE A 105 -0.35 -10.34 -5.86
N LEU A 106 0.52 -10.22 -4.84
CA LEU A 106 1.83 -9.58 -4.98
C LEU A 106 2.76 -10.34 -5.94
N SER A 107 2.51 -11.63 -6.17
CA SER A 107 3.27 -12.50 -7.06
C SER A 107 2.78 -12.48 -8.52
N ASP A 108 1.70 -11.77 -8.83
CA ASP A 108 1.11 -11.73 -10.16
C ASP A 108 1.97 -10.93 -11.16
N HIS A 109 2.12 -11.48 -12.36
CA HIS A 109 2.92 -10.88 -13.44
C HIS A 109 2.09 -10.13 -14.48
N THR A 110 0.78 -10.39 -14.55
CA THR A 110 -0.08 -9.93 -15.65
C THR A 110 -0.09 -8.41 -15.77
N GLY A 111 -0.21 -7.71 -14.64
CA GLY A 111 -0.18 -6.25 -14.60
C GLY A 111 1.18 -5.66 -14.20
N GLY A 112 2.21 -6.50 -14.06
CA GLY A 112 3.51 -6.06 -13.58
C GLY A 112 3.53 -5.71 -12.10
N ILE A 113 2.75 -6.43 -11.27
CA ILE A 113 2.81 -6.35 -9.82
C ILE A 113 4.13 -6.95 -9.36
N CYS A 114 4.39 -8.20 -9.70
CA CYS A 114 5.70 -8.83 -9.59
C CYS A 114 6.47 -8.66 -10.91
N VAL A 115 7.66 -8.12 -10.85
CA VAL A 115 8.52 -7.88 -12.01
C VAL A 115 9.89 -8.50 -11.79
N HIS A 116 10.37 -9.24 -12.78
CA HIS A 116 11.76 -9.72 -12.86
C HIS A 116 12.17 -9.83 -14.33
N ARG A 117 12.51 -8.71 -14.92
CA ARG A 117 12.96 -8.55 -16.31
C ARG A 117 14.18 -7.64 -16.38
N ASP A 118 14.83 -7.58 -17.52
CA ASP A 118 15.99 -6.70 -17.74
C ASP A 118 15.67 -5.24 -17.35
N GLY A 119 16.47 -4.72 -16.44
CA GLY A 119 16.38 -3.35 -15.95
C GLY A 119 15.32 -3.09 -14.88
N ALA A 120 14.50 -4.07 -14.49
CA ALA A 120 13.51 -3.91 -13.42
C ALA A 120 13.21 -5.22 -12.69
N ALA A 121 13.27 -5.19 -11.36
CA ALA A 121 12.89 -6.33 -10.54
C ALA A 121 12.18 -5.88 -9.26
N THR A 122 11.23 -6.69 -8.79
CA THR A 122 10.70 -6.60 -7.43
C THR A 122 11.78 -7.11 -6.49
N ILE A 123 12.24 -6.26 -5.58
CA ILE A 123 13.36 -6.56 -4.69
C ILE A 123 12.92 -7.00 -3.30
N VAL A 124 11.68 -6.70 -2.93
CA VAL A 124 11.08 -7.08 -1.65
C VAL A 124 9.57 -6.96 -1.74
N SER A 125 8.88 -7.86 -1.06
CA SER A 125 7.45 -7.77 -0.77
C SER A 125 7.21 -8.06 0.70
N PHE A 126 6.16 -7.49 1.26
CA PHE A 126 5.78 -7.77 2.64
C PHE A 126 4.27 -7.72 2.84
N VAL A 127 3.82 -8.46 3.84
CA VAL A 127 2.45 -8.44 4.34
C VAL A 127 2.49 -8.26 5.85
N ALA A 128 1.81 -7.24 6.37
CA ALA A 128 1.70 -6.98 7.80
C ALA A 128 0.30 -7.40 8.30
N GLU A 129 0.25 -8.32 9.25
CA GLU A 129 -0.96 -8.68 9.98
C GLU A 129 -1.00 -7.87 11.29
N ILE A 130 -1.46 -6.63 11.23
CA ILE A 130 -1.34 -5.63 12.32
C ILE A 130 -1.91 -6.17 13.64
N HIS A 131 -3.09 -6.80 13.62
CA HIS A 131 -3.72 -7.34 14.83
C HIS A 131 -3.00 -8.55 15.44
N ARG A 132 -2.20 -9.26 14.63
CA ARG A 132 -1.42 -10.41 15.08
C ARG A 132 0.03 -10.06 15.39
N GLY A 133 0.47 -8.86 15.01
CA GLY A 133 1.86 -8.44 15.11
C GLY A 133 2.82 -9.18 14.18
N ASN A 134 2.31 -9.90 13.19
CA ASN A 134 3.14 -10.63 12.24
C ASN A 134 3.53 -9.75 11.04
N PHE A 135 4.78 -9.85 10.65
CA PHE A 135 5.31 -9.18 9.47
C PHE A 135 6.00 -10.21 8.57
N HIS A 136 5.38 -10.52 7.45
CA HIS A 136 5.88 -11.49 6.48
C HIS A 136 6.67 -10.77 5.40
N VAL A 137 7.93 -11.11 5.23
CA VAL A 137 8.85 -10.49 4.26
C VAL A 137 9.33 -11.53 3.27
N ILE A 138 9.29 -11.20 1.99
CA ILE A 138 9.91 -11.99 0.93
C ILE A 138 10.97 -11.11 0.28
N THR A 139 12.24 -11.46 0.46
CA THR A 139 13.35 -10.81 -0.23
C THR A 139 13.44 -11.33 -1.66
N GLY A 140 13.56 -10.41 -2.61
CA GLY A 140 13.53 -10.72 -4.04
C GLY A 140 12.11 -10.78 -4.59
N ASN A 141 11.91 -11.58 -5.62
CA ASN A 141 10.62 -11.69 -6.30
C ASN A 141 9.65 -12.58 -5.50
N PRO A 142 8.46 -12.11 -5.13
CA PRO A 142 7.52 -12.88 -4.31
C PRO A 142 7.05 -14.18 -4.97
N CYS A 143 7.06 -14.25 -6.30
CA CYS A 143 6.71 -15.46 -7.05
C CYS A 143 7.74 -16.59 -6.95
N GLN A 144 8.95 -16.31 -6.45
CA GLN A 144 10.08 -17.25 -6.38
C GLN A 144 10.61 -17.44 -4.95
N GLY A 145 10.26 -16.51 -4.05
CA GLY A 145 10.71 -16.51 -2.66
C GLY A 145 9.72 -17.20 -1.72
N SER A 146 10.18 -17.42 -0.51
CA SER A 146 9.34 -17.85 0.61
C SER A 146 9.32 -16.76 1.68
N PRO A 147 8.17 -16.54 2.34
CA PRO A 147 8.08 -15.53 3.38
C PRO A 147 8.91 -15.92 4.62
N GLU A 148 9.65 -14.97 5.15
CA GLU A 148 10.19 -14.98 6.49
C GLU A 148 9.21 -14.21 7.38
N THR A 149 8.80 -14.80 8.51
CA THR A 149 7.86 -14.17 9.43
C THR A 149 8.61 -13.60 10.63
N ILE A 150 8.41 -12.32 10.87
CA ILE A 150 8.93 -11.59 12.03
C ILE A 150 7.74 -11.32 12.96
N ASP A 151 7.83 -11.75 14.22
CA ASP A 151 6.85 -11.45 15.25
C ASP A 151 7.26 -10.15 15.94
N LEU A 152 6.48 -9.10 15.73
CA LEU A 152 6.74 -7.77 16.29
C LEU A 152 6.30 -7.62 17.75
N LEU A 153 5.64 -8.62 18.32
CA LEU A 153 5.14 -8.59 19.71
C LEU A 153 6.06 -9.32 20.68
N GLN A 154 7.05 -10.08 20.22
CA GLN A 154 7.96 -10.84 21.08
C GLN A 154 9.08 -10.01 21.71
N ASP A 155 9.32 -8.78 21.28
CA ASP A 155 10.44 -7.92 21.74
C ASP A 155 9.99 -6.76 22.67
N THR A 156 8.83 -6.89 23.34
CA THR A 156 8.34 -5.88 24.29
C THR A 156 8.31 -6.38 25.73
#